data_0271f91728a895188a8962bb7c28f774
#
_entry.id   0271f91728a895188a8962bb7c28f774
#
_cell.length_a   1.000
_cell.length_b   1.000
_cell.length_c   1.000
_cell.angle_alpha   90.00
_cell.angle_beta   90.00
_cell.angle_gamma   90.00
#
_symmetry.space_group_name_H-M   'P 1'
#
loop_
_entity.id
_entity.type
_entity.pdbx_description
1 polymer ?
#
loop_
_entity_poly.entity_id
_entity_poly.type
_entity_poly.pdbx_seq_one_letter_code
_entity_poly.pdbx_strand_id
1 'polypeptide(L)'
;VTAIFDDESGSKDITKIKTKEQLQSYLDMFLDSIQPSEYILRELYEYTTVLPESYYGSGSYTKWIRVGWALKNTSNKLLVVWLVFSAKSSSFKYESIPELCELWDSFEIKRDSGITKRSIIYWAKQENGEGADEIRKNTVGYYLDMTINAVTANALANPSRNAKGSTDYDIAVVLHQMYKDEYVCSSVKDGAWWRFKKHRWIEIDCGSTLRKAISTELRGLYEAKVSELQNYLVTLDPEEDQYKHVKAKIDIVLKITQRLGQTSDKRNIMQESRDLFEDTEFYNRLDSNQYLLGCKNGVIDFQAKEFRNGRPEDYITKCTNINYYPLESSKHKDNISEIEDFMAKLFVNHELRTYMWNHLSAVLIGMPSL
;
A
#
# COMPACT_ATOMS: atom_id res chain seq x y z
N VAL A 1 -24.23 12.06 6.84
CA VAL A 1 -23.71 10.70 6.57
C VAL A 1 -23.76 9.86 7.85
N THR A 2 -24.93 9.67 8.43
CA THR A 2 -25.08 8.99 9.73
C THR A 2 -25.57 7.54 9.61
N ALA A 3 -25.93 7.07 8.41
CA ALA A 3 -26.31 5.69 8.14
C ALA A 3 -25.38 5.08 7.10
N ILE A 4 -24.44 4.25 7.55
CA ILE A 4 -23.53 3.49 6.67
C ILE A 4 -24.19 2.19 6.18
N PHE A 5 -25.32 1.79 6.79
CA PHE A 5 -26.05 0.57 6.47
C PHE A 5 -27.54 0.88 6.29
N ASP A 6 -28.03 0.71 5.07
CA ASP A 6 -29.45 0.53 4.76
C ASP A 6 -29.75 -0.97 4.85
N ASP A 7 -30.09 -1.44 6.04
CA ASP A 7 -30.61 -2.80 6.21
C ASP A 7 -31.96 -2.76 6.92
N GLU A 8 -32.87 -3.63 6.53
CA GLU A 8 -34.23 -3.75 7.05
C GLU A 8 -34.31 -4.01 8.57
N SER A 9 -33.16 -4.15 9.25
CA SER A 9 -33.03 -4.41 10.70
C SER A 9 -32.79 -3.18 11.58
N GLY A 10 -32.88 -1.96 11.03
CA GLY A 10 -32.76 -0.71 11.77
C GLY A 10 -31.36 -0.12 11.74
N SER A 11 -31.20 0.98 11.00
CA SER A 11 -30.00 1.82 10.95
C SER A 11 -29.49 2.13 12.37
N LYS A 12 -28.35 1.52 12.75
CA LYS A 12 -27.66 1.90 13.99
C LYS A 12 -26.90 3.19 13.73
N ASP A 13 -27.34 4.26 14.36
CA ASP A 13 -26.72 5.57 14.29
C ASP A 13 -25.40 5.57 15.07
N ILE A 14 -24.28 5.72 14.36
CA ILE A 14 -22.91 5.73 14.92
C ILE A 14 -22.73 6.82 15.99
N THR A 15 -23.47 7.93 15.90
CA THR A 15 -23.41 9.04 16.88
C THR A 15 -23.97 8.68 18.26
N LYS A 16 -24.72 7.57 18.37
CA LYS A 16 -25.30 7.08 19.62
C LYS A 16 -24.41 6.13 20.40
N ILE A 17 -23.23 5.81 19.90
CA ILE A 17 -22.26 4.93 20.55
C ILE A 17 -21.68 5.65 21.79
N LYS A 18 -21.74 4.97 22.94
CA LYS A 18 -21.27 5.50 24.25
C LYS A 18 -20.31 4.56 24.97
N THR A 19 -20.09 3.36 24.46
CA THR A 19 -19.21 2.38 25.10
C THR A 19 -18.30 1.68 24.08
N LYS A 20 -17.22 1.08 24.58
CA LYS A 20 -16.28 0.31 23.79
C LYS A 20 -16.95 -0.87 23.10
N GLU A 21 -17.82 -1.57 23.82
CA GLU A 21 -18.54 -2.76 23.32
C GLU A 21 -19.46 -2.40 22.17
N GLN A 22 -20.14 -1.24 22.26
CA GLN A 22 -20.99 -0.73 21.18
C GLN A 22 -20.16 -0.40 19.92
N LEU A 23 -19.00 0.27 20.11
CA LEU A 23 -18.11 0.60 19.00
C LEU A 23 -17.55 -0.67 18.36
N GLN A 24 -17.14 -1.66 19.16
CA GLN A 24 -16.68 -2.94 18.65
C GLN A 24 -17.78 -3.67 17.87
N SER A 25 -18.99 -3.76 18.43
CA SER A 25 -20.13 -4.38 17.71
C SER A 25 -20.42 -3.70 16.38
N TYR A 26 -20.26 -2.37 16.30
CA TYR A 26 -20.43 -1.62 15.06
C TYR A 26 -19.30 -1.94 14.06
N LEU A 27 -18.07 -2.06 14.53
CA LEU A 27 -16.93 -2.48 13.72
C LEU A 27 -17.15 -3.91 13.16
N ASP A 28 -17.58 -4.86 13.99
CA ASP A 28 -17.80 -6.24 13.57
C ASP A 28 -18.88 -6.30 12.47
N MET A 29 -19.99 -5.58 12.64
CA MET A 29 -21.01 -5.43 11.60
C MET A 29 -20.45 -4.83 10.31
N PHE A 30 -19.60 -3.81 10.41
CA PHE A 30 -18.93 -3.23 9.25
C PHE A 30 -18.05 -4.25 8.54
N LEU A 31 -17.21 -4.98 9.27
CA LEU A 31 -16.30 -5.98 8.70
C LEU A 31 -17.06 -7.13 8.02
N ASP A 32 -18.21 -7.54 8.59
CA ASP A 32 -19.05 -8.58 8.02
C ASP A 32 -19.80 -8.10 6.75
N SER A 33 -20.07 -6.80 6.64
CA SER A 33 -20.75 -6.20 5.49
C SER A 33 -19.86 -5.99 4.27
N ILE A 34 -18.51 -6.05 4.44
CA ILE A 34 -17.54 -5.79 3.37
C ILE A 34 -17.68 -6.86 2.28
N GLN A 35 -18.05 -6.41 1.08
CA GLN A 35 -18.10 -7.29 -0.08
C GLN A 35 -16.69 -7.71 -0.51
N PRO A 36 -16.52 -8.88 -1.15
CA PRO A 36 -15.22 -9.33 -1.66
C PRO A 36 -14.51 -8.31 -2.57
N SER A 37 -15.27 -7.52 -3.32
CA SER A 37 -14.76 -6.42 -4.16
C SER A 37 -14.26 -5.21 -3.36
N GLU A 38 -14.65 -5.07 -2.10
CA GLU A 38 -14.28 -3.98 -1.20
C GLU A 38 -13.17 -4.39 -0.21
N TYR A 39 -12.44 -5.46 -0.48
CA TYR A 39 -11.40 -6.03 0.39
C TYR A 39 -10.41 -4.99 0.93
N ILE A 40 -10.17 -3.92 0.19
CA ILE A 40 -9.27 -2.83 0.59
C ILE A 40 -9.71 -2.17 1.92
N LEU A 41 -11.01 -2.19 2.22
CA LEU A 41 -11.52 -1.61 3.47
C LEU A 41 -11.09 -2.43 4.68
N ARG A 42 -11.11 -3.76 4.57
CA ARG A 42 -10.62 -4.68 5.61
C ARG A 42 -9.11 -4.55 5.79
N GLU A 43 -8.39 -4.52 4.68
CA GLU A 43 -6.94 -4.37 4.66
C GLU A 43 -6.50 -3.07 5.35
N LEU A 44 -7.17 -1.95 5.07
CA LEU A 44 -6.88 -0.68 5.73
C LEU A 44 -7.21 -0.69 7.22
N TYR A 45 -8.26 -1.38 7.63
CA TYR A 45 -8.51 -1.60 9.05
C TYR A 45 -7.32 -2.31 9.69
N GLU A 46 -6.85 -3.42 9.13
CA GLU A 46 -5.71 -4.18 9.65
C GLU A 46 -4.44 -3.32 9.72
N TYR A 47 -4.05 -2.64 8.63
CA TYR A 47 -2.88 -1.73 8.64
C TYR A 47 -3.02 -0.56 9.61
N THR A 48 -4.22 -0.04 9.83
CA THR A 48 -4.45 1.01 10.82
C THR A 48 -4.29 0.49 12.24
N THR A 49 -4.64 -0.78 12.50
CA THR A 49 -4.51 -1.38 13.84
C THR A 49 -3.07 -1.55 14.29
N VAL A 50 -2.12 -1.73 13.39
CA VAL A 50 -0.69 -1.95 13.72
C VAL A 50 0.10 -0.66 13.86
N LEU A 51 -0.51 0.51 13.63
CA LEU A 51 0.14 1.79 13.89
C LEU A 51 0.40 1.99 15.39
N PRO A 52 1.60 2.47 15.77
CA PRO A 52 1.99 2.63 17.16
C PRO A 52 1.30 3.80 17.87
N GLU A 53 1.43 3.86 19.19
CA GLU A 53 0.83 4.89 20.03
C GLU A 53 1.22 6.32 19.62
N SER A 54 2.39 6.50 19.00
CA SER A 54 2.82 7.80 18.45
C SER A 54 1.89 8.38 17.38
N TYR A 55 0.89 7.60 16.92
CA TYR A 55 -0.13 8.03 15.95
C TYR A 55 -1.48 8.36 16.57
N TYR A 56 -1.79 7.89 17.79
CA TYR A 56 -3.07 8.12 18.46
C TYR A 56 -2.94 8.57 19.92
N GLY A 57 -1.75 8.56 20.50
CA GLY A 57 -1.50 8.96 21.87
C GLY A 57 -1.49 10.47 22.08
N SER A 58 -1.17 10.92 23.29
CA SER A 58 -1.08 12.34 23.60
C SER A 58 -0.02 13.04 22.76
N GLY A 59 -0.37 14.21 22.19
CA GLY A 59 0.53 15.00 21.31
C GLY A 59 0.62 14.52 19.87
N SER A 60 -0.10 13.47 19.48
CA SER A 60 -0.05 12.89 18.12
C SER A 60 -1.01 13.54 17.12
N TYR A 61 -1.61 14.70 17.42
CA TYR A 61 -2.69 15.30 16.61
C TYR A 61 -2.39 15.32 15.11
N THR A 62 -1.18 15.74 14.71
CA THR A 62 -0.80 15.84 13.30
C THR A 62 -0.76 14.46 12.61
N LYS A 63 -0.27 13.43 13.27
CA LYS A 63 -0.25 12.06 12.74
C LYS A 63 -1.66 11.47 12.74
N TRP A 64 -2.39 11.63 13.82
CA TRP A 64 -3.76 11.15 14.00
C TRP A 64 -4.72 11.70 12.94
N ILE A 65 -4.70 13.02 12.69
CA ILE A 65 -5.57 13.64 11.69
C ILE A 65 -5.24 13.18 10.26
N ARG A 66 -3.96 12.95 9.96
CA ARG A 66 -3.52 12.43 8.66
C ARG A 66 -4.02 11.01 8.41
N VAL A 67 -4.10 10.16 9.43
CA VAL A 67 -4.75 8.84 9.32
C VAL A 67 -6.22 9.00 8.94
N GLY A 68 -6.93 9.93 9.59
CA GLY A 68 -8.30 10.26 9.24
C GLY A 68 -8.47 10.69 7.78
N TRP A 69 -7.62 11.58 7.29
CA TRP A 69 -7.64 12.02 5.89
C TRP A 69 -7.36 10.87 4.91
N ALA A 70 -6.40 10.00 5.21
CA ALA A 70 -6.07 8.86 4.37
C ALA A 70 -7.24 7.87 4.25
N LEU A 71 -7.91 7.61 5.36
CA LEU A 71 -9.10 6.75 5.40
C LEU A 71 -10.27 7.39 4.65
N LYS A 72 -10.57 8.67 4.91
CA LYS A 72 -11.65 9.42 4.25
C LYS A 72 -11.45 9.50 2.73
N ASN A 73 -10.23 9.79 2.28
CA ASN A 73 -9.89 9.84 0.86
C ASN A 73 -10.06 8.48 0.15
N THR A 74 -9.99 7.39 0.90
CA THR A 74 -10.21 6.05 0.34
C THR A 74 -11.69 5.69 0.30
N SER A 75 -12.40 5.83 1.42
CA SER A 75 -13.84 5.56 1.50
C SER A 75 -14.46 6.22 2.73
N ASN A 76 -15.66 6.76 2.53
CA ASN A 76 -16.46 7.31 3.63
C ASN A 76 -16.88 6.24 4.65
N LYS A 77 -16.98 4.97 4.22
CA LYS A 77 -17.30 3.83 5.09
C LYS A 77 -16.25 3.58 6.19
N LEU A 78 -15.02 4.11 6.03
CA LEU A 78 -13.91 3.93 6.97
C LEU A 78 -13.96 4.84 8.21
N LEU A 79 -15.02 5.61 8.40
CA LEU A 79 -15.24 6.39 9.63
C LEU A 79 -15.13 5.52 10.88
N VAL A 80 -15.77 4.35 10.88
CA VAL A 80 -15.72 3.43 12.03
C VAL A 80 -14.30 2.97 12.35
N VAL A 81 -13.48 2.74 11.33
CA VAL A 81 -12.05 2.38 11.50
C VAL A 81 -11.29 3.51 12.18
N TRP A 82 -11.54 4.77 11.78
CA TRP A 82 -10.90 5.92 12.40
C TRP A 82 -11.35 6.14 13.84
N LEU A 83 -12.63 5.89 14.15
CA LEU A 83 -13.13 5.95 15.54
C LEU A 83 -12.51 4.86 16.43
N VAL A 84 -12.42 3.63 15.93
CA VAL A 84 -11.76 2.52 16.65
C VAL A 84 -10.27 2.82 16.85
N PHE A 85 -9.60 3.36 15.85
CA PHE A 85 -8.22 3.80 15.95
C PHE A 85 -8.05 4.91 17.00
N SER A 86 -8.93 5.90 17.00
CA SER A 86 -8.92 6.98 17.98
C SER A 86 -9.17 6.48 19.42
N ALA A 87 -10.05 5.47 19.55
CA ALA A 87 -10.38 4.87 20.85
C ALA A 87 -9.25 4.05 21.49
N LYS A 88 -8.12 3.84 20.79
CA LYS A 88 -6.90 3.30 21.39
C LYS A 88 -6.21 4.29 22.34
N SER A 89 -6.46 5.58 22.20
CA SER A 89 -5.91 6.61 23.10
C SER A 89 -6.52 6.52 24.48
N SER A 90 -5.69 6.57 25.51
CA SER A 90 -6.15 6.61 26.91
C SER A 90 -6.98 7.86 27.25
N SER A 91 -6.86 8.93 26.45
CA SER A 91 -7.62 10.18 26.58
C SER A 91 -8.94 10.19 25.80
N PHE A 92 -9.25 9.13 25.04
CA PHE A 92 -10.47 9.06 24.26
C PHE A 92 -11.73 8.99 25.10
N LYS A 93 -12.73 9.77 24.72
CA LYS A 93 -14.04 9.78 25.35
C LYS A 93 -15.11 9.39 24.33
N TYR A 94 -15.92 8.40 24.66
CA TYR A 94 -16.99 7.93 23.76
C TYR A 94 -18.06 9.00 23.51
N GLU A 95 -18.24 9.94 24.46
CA GLU A 95 -19.14 11.08 24.33
C GLU A 95 -18.71 12.07 23.23
N SER A 96 -17.43 12.05 22.83
CA SER A 96 -16.93 12.92 21.76
C SER A 96 -17.12 12.32 20.33
N ILE A 97 -17.69 11.13 20.21
CA ILE A 97 -17.94 10.51 18.89
C ILE A 97 -18.77 11.42 17.97
N PRO A 98 -19.84 12.10 18.39
CA PRO A 98 -20.56 13.02 17.52
C PRO A 98 -19.67 14.14 16.96
N GLU A 99 -18.81 14.75 17.77
CA GLU A 99 -17.85 15.78 17.35
C GLU A 99 -16.81 15.22 16.35
N LEU A 100 -16.37 13.98 16.56
CA LEU A 100 -15.47 13.30 15.61
C LEU A 100 -16.15 12.99 14.29
N CYS A 101 -17.43 12.68 14.27
CA CYS A 101 -18.21 12.51 13.04
C CYS A 101 -18.32 13.86 12.28
N GLU A 102 -18.57 14.97 12.97
CA GLU A 102 -18.58 16.29 12.37
C GLU A 102 -17.20 16.66 11.79
N LEU A 103 -16.14 16.38 12.55
CA LEU A 103 -14.76 16.59 12.08
C LEU A 103 -14.46 15.74 10.86
N TRP A 104 -14.87 14.47 10.85
CA TRP A 104 -14.74 13.60 9.68
C TRP A 104 -15.47 14.16 8.46
N ASP A 105 -16.68 14.66 8.62
CA ASP A 105 -17.46 15.24 7.51
C ASP A 105 -16.83 16.53 6.97
N SER A 106 -16.10 17.27 7.80
CA SER A 106 -15.34 18.46 7.40
C SER A 106 -14.10 18.17 6.56
N PHE A 107 -13.63 16.91 6.48
CA PHE A 107 -12.46 16.55 5.68
C PHE A 107 -12.75 16.68 4.19
N GLU A 108 -11.99 17.54 3.52
CA GLU A 108 -12.04 17.66 2.06
C GLU A 108 -11.42 16.45 1.38
N ILE A 109 -12.13 15.85 0.44
CA ILE A 109 -11.63 14.75 -0.37
C ILE A 109 -10.73 15.31 -1.48
N LYS A 110 -9.42 15.13 -1.33
CA LYS A 110 -8.42 15.48 -2.34
C LYS A 110 -8.03 14.24 -3.15
N ARG A 111 -8.67 14.04 -4.30
CA ARG A 111 -8.45 12.84 -5.13
C ARG A 111 -7.07 12.81 -5.81
N ASP A 112 -6.51 13.96 -6.15
CA ASP A 112 -5.36 14.05 -7.07
C ASP A 112 -4.00 14.33 -6.40
N SER A 113 -3.94 14.69 -5.12
CA SER A 113 -2.67 15.03 -4.44
C SER A 113 -2.68 14.77 -2.94
N GLY A 114 -3.63 13.98 -2.45
CA GLY A 114 -3.84 13.79 -1.02
C GLY A 114 -3.13 12.55 -0.45
N ILE A 115 -3.09 12.50 0.86
CA ILE A 115 -2.76 11.33 1.64
C ILE A 115 -3.82 10.25 1.38
N THR A 116 -3.41 9.02 1.03
CA THR A 116 -4.29 7.94 0.59
C THR A 116 -4.05 6.65 1.38
N LYS A 117 -4.75 5.57 0.99
CA LYS A 117 -4.51 4.21 1.49
C LYS A 117 -3.02 3.81 1.47
N ARG A 118 -2.27 4.22 0.45
CA ARG A 118 -0.84 3.93 0.32
C ARG A 118 -0.04 4.54 1.46
N SER A 119 -0.45 5.69 1.96
CA SER A 119 0.20 6.35 3.09
C SER A 119 0.05 5.54 4.38
N ILE A 120 -1.12 4.95 4.64
CA ILE A 120 -1.35 4.09 5.81
C ILE A 120 -0.47 2.84 5.73
N ILE A 121 -0.46 2.16 4.59
CA ILE A 121 0.38 0.98 4.35
C ILE A 121 1.87 1.33 4.52
N TYR A 122 2.29 2.48 3.99
CA TYR A 122 3.66 2.96 4.15
C TYR A 122 4.01 3.20 5.62
N TRP A 123 3.16 3.90 6.36
CA TRP A 123 3.41 4.17 7.80
C TRP A 123 3.45 2.87 8.60
N ALA A 124 2.53 1.94 8.35
CA ALA A 124 2.55 0.64 9.00
C ALA A 124 3.86 -0.11 8.74
N LYS A 125 4.36 -0.12 7.49
CA LYS A 125 5.65 -0.74 7.13
C LYS A 125 6.84 -0.06 7.80
N GLN A 126 6.82 1.26 7.94
CA GLN A 126 7.93 1.99 8.58
C GLN A 126 7.97 1.83 10.09
N GLU A 127 6.82 1.84 10.74
CA GLU A 127 6.71 1.85 12.20
C GLU A 127 6.62 0.44 12.79
N ASN A 128 6.03 -0.50 12.05
CA ASN A 128 5.85 -1.90 12.46
C ASN A 128 5.95 -2.83 11.25
N GLY A 129 7.17 -3.00 10.75
CA GLY A 129 7.45 -3.81 9.56
C GLY A 129 6.98 -5.26 9.69
N GLU A 130 7.18 -5.90 10.84
CA GLU A 130 6.76 -7.29 11.08
C GLU A 130 5.23 -7.41 11.04
N GLY A 131 4.50 -6.54 11.72
CA GLY A 131 3.04 -6.54 11.70
C GLY A 131 2.47 -6.22 10.32
N ALA A 132 3.07 -5.30 9.59
CA ALA A 132 2.67 -4.99 8.22
C ALA A 132 2.93 -6.15 7.25
N ASP A 133 4.03 -6.89 7.41
CA ASP A 133 4.35 -8.07 6.61
C ASP A 133 3.41 -9.25 6.95
N GLU A 134 3.00 -9.39 8.20
CA GLU A 134 1.98 -10.38 8.60
C GLU A 134 0.63 -10.10 7.94
N ILE A 135 0.17 -8.84 8.00
CA ILE A 135 -1.06 -8.41 7.32
C ILE A 135 -0.96 -8.71 5.82
N ARG A 136 0.16 -8.33 5.18
CA ARG A 136 0.37 -8.59 3.76
C ARG A 136 0.26 -10.09 3.42
N LYS A 137 0.88 -10.96 4.21
CA LYS A 137 0.82 -12.41 4.02
C LYS A 137 -0.60 -12.94 4.19
N ASN A 138 -1.33 -12.45 5.18
CA ASN A 138 -2.70 -12.87 5.44
C ASN A 138 -3.65 -12.46 4.30
N THR A 139 -3.50 -11.26 3.75
CA THR A 139 -4.32 -10.79 2.63
C THR A 139 -4.01 -11.55 1.34
N VAL A 140 -2.74 -11.74 1.01
CA VAL A 140 -2.33 -12.58 -0.12
C VAL A 140 -2.82 -14.02 0.09
N GLY A 141 -2.76 -14.54 1.32
CA GLY A 141 -3.26 -15.86 1.70
C GLY A 141 -4.76 -16.02 1.43
N TYR A 142 -5.57 -15.02 1.72
CA TYR A 142 -7.00 -15.03 1.43
C TYR A 142 -7.29 -15.23 -0.07
N TYR A 143 -6.64 -14.42 -0.93
CA TYR A 143 -6.84 -14.54 -2.38
C TYR A 143 -6.27 -15.85 -2.93
N LEU A 144 -5.13 -16.30 -2.38
CA LEU A 144 -4.56 -17.60 -2.73
C LEU A 144 -5.57 -18.73 -2.43
N ASP A 145 -6.16 -18.73 -1.24
CA ASP A 145 -7.17 -19.72 -0.84
C ASP A 145 -8.44 -19.59 -1.68
N MET A 146 -8.85 -18.39 -2.06
CA MET A 146 -10.00 -18.17 -2.95
C MET A 146 -9.76 -18.84 -4.32
N THR A 147 -8.58 -18.67 -4.93
CA THR A 147 -8.25 -19.30 -6.22
C THR A 147 -8.30 -20.83 -6.14
N ILE A 148 -7.87 -21.40 -5.03
CA ILE A 148 -7.87 -22.87 -4.80
C ILE A 148 -9.29 -23.38 -4.54
N ASN A 149 -10.04 -22.72 -3.64
CA ASN A 149 -11.35 -23.17 -3.19
C ASN A 149 -12.40 -23.12 -4.29
N ALA A 150 -12.43 -22.05 -5.09
CA ALA A 150 -13.39 -21.90 -6.21
C ALA A 150 -13.24 -23.04 -7.23
N VAL A 151 -12.01 -23.40 -7.57
CA VAL A 151 -11.73 -24.49 -8.54
C VAL A 151 -11.99 -25.86 -7.92
N THR A 152 -11.67 -26.04 -6.62
CA THR A 152 -11.94 -27.30 -5.93
C THR A 152 -13.43 -27.61 -5.87
N ALA A 153 -14.26 -26.64 -5.53
CA ALA A 153 -15.72 -26.78 -5.51
C ALA A 153 -16.25 -27.19 -6.90
N ASN A 154 -15.76 -26.55 -7.96
CA ASN A 154 -16.16 -26.88 -9.33
C ASN A 154 -15.68 -28.27 -9.78
N ALA A 155 -14.47 -28.69 -9.38
CA ALA A 155 -13.92 -30.00 -9.72
C ALA A 155 -14.67 -31.14 -9.02
N LEU A 156 -15.08 -30.95 -7.79
CA LEU A 156 -15.87 -31.93 -7.03
C LEU A 156 -17.31 -32.03 -7.56
N ALA A 157 -17.91 -30.90 -7.98
CA ALA A 157 -19.26 -30.90 -8.56
C ALA A 157 -19.32 -31.52 -9.96
N ASN A 158 -18.22 -31.44 -10.74
CA ASN A 158 -18.14 -31.91 -12.12
C ASN A 158 -16.84 -32.69 -12.41
N PRO A 159 -16.70 -33.94 -11.91
CA PRO A 159 -15.47 -34.73 -12.03
C PRO A 159 -15.04 -35.02 -13.47
N SER A 160 -16.00 -34.99 -14.44
CA SER A 160 -15.76 -35.26 -15.84
C SER A 160 -15.13 -34.08 -16.60
N ARG A 161 -15.12 -32.87 -16.05
CA ARG A 161 -14.42 -31.71 -16.61
C ARG A 161 -13.00 -31.69 -16.08
N ASN A 162 -12.04 -31.84 -16.97
CA ASN A 162 -10.64 -31.52 -16.67
C ASN A 162 -10.52 -30.04 -16.24
N ALA A 163 -10.67 -29.80 -14.95
CA ALA A 163 -10.53 -28.46 -14.39
C ALA A 163 -9.09 -28.00 -14.67
N LYS A 164 -8.96 -26.96 -15.51
CA LYS A 164 -7.67 -26.37 -15.90
C LYS A 164 -6.93 -25.66 -14.73
N GLY A 165 -7.45 -25.70 -13.53
CA GLY A 165 -7.00 -24.87 -12.42
C GLY A 165 -7.71 -23.49 -12.42
N SER A 166 -7.21 -22.55 -11.62
CA SER A 166 -7.69 -21.16 -11.59
C SER A 166 -7.51 -20.48 -12.94
N THR A 167 -8.33 -19.47 -13.21
CA THR A 167 -8.19 -18.64 -14.42
C THR A 167 -6.90 -17.80 -14.37
N ASP A 168 -6.46 -17.29 -15.51
CA ASP A 168 -5.33 -16.36 -15.58
C ASP A 168 -5.64 -15.07 -14.80
N TYR A 169 -6.90 -14.63 -14.83
CA TYR A 169 -7.39 -13.48 -14.06
C TYR A 169 -7.31 -13.72 -12.55
N ASP A 170 -7.78 -14.86 -12.03
CA ASP A 170 -7.71 -15.15 -10.58
C ASP A 170 -6.27 -15.12 -10.08
N ILE A 171 -5.34 -15.68 -10.86
CA ILE A 171 -3.91 -15.65 -10.54
C ILE A 171 -3.34 -14.22 -10.63
N ALA A 172 -3.78 -13.44 -11.61
CA ALA A 172 -3.40 -12.03 -11.74
C ALA A 172 -3.88 -11.19 -10.55
N VAL A 173 -5.05 -11.49 -9.98
CA VAL A 173 -5.54 -10.85 -8.75
C VAL A 173 -4.60 -11.14 -7.56
N VAL A 174 -4.14 -12.37 -7.40
CA VAL A 174 -3.14 -12.70 -6.36
C VAL A 174 -1.84 -11.91 -6.59
N LEU A 175 -1.35 -11.88 -7.83
CA LEU A 175 -0.15 -11.11 -8.19
C LEU A 175 -0.33 -9.61 -7.90
N HIS A 176 -1.50 -9.07 -8.21
CA HIS A 176 -1.82 -7.68 -7.90
C HIS A 176 -1.80 -7.42 -6.40
N GLN A 177 -2.38 -8.29 -5.57
CA GLN A 177 -2.34 -8.14 -4.12
C GLN A 177 -0.91 -8.15 -3.56
N MET A 178 -0.02 -8.94 -4.15
CA MET A 178 1.39 -8.98 -3.73
C MET A 178 2.14 -7.67 -4.04
N TYR A 179 1.80 -7.00 -5.14
CA TYR A 179 2.66 -5.98 -5.74
C TYR A 179 1.99 -4.64 -6.05
N LYS A 180 0.73 -4.44 -5.68
CA LYS A 180 -0.05 -3.22 -5.97
C LYS A 180 0.60 -1.90 -5.52
N ASP A 181 1.50 -1.96 -4.50
CA ASP A 181 2.20 -0.80 -3.98
C ASP A 181 3.58 -0.59 -4.61
N GLU A 182 4.03 -1.55 -5.43
CA GLU A 182 5.34 -1.50 -6.07
C GLU A 182 5.27 -1.27 -7.57
N TYR A 183 4.17 -1.67 -8.23
CA TYR A 183 4.04 -1.63 -9.68
C TYR A 183 2.82 -0.85 -10.12
N VAL A 184 2.94 -0.22 -11.29
CA VAL A 184 1.85 0.47 -12.01
C VAL A 184 1.97 0.17 -13.50
N CYS A 185 0.85 -0.06 -14.15
CA CYS A 185 0.72 -0.07 -15.60
C CYS A 185 0.15 1.28 -16.03
N SER A 186 0.94 2.12 -16.69
CA SER A 186 0.51 3.45 -17.13
C SER A 186 -0.14 3.45 -18.50
N SER A 187 0.00 2.36 -19.29
CA SER A 187 -0.67 2.14 -20.57
C SER A 187 -0.88 0.65 -20.78
N VAL A 188 -2.13 0.23 -20.75
CA VAL A 188 -2.52 -1.16 -21.02
C VAL A 188 -2.20 -1.52 -22.48
N LYS A 189 -2.48 -0.59 -23.40
CA LYS A 189 -2.24 -0.76 -24.85
C LYS A 189 -0.77 -1.02 -25.16
N ASP A 190 0.11 -0.19 -24.62
CA ASP A 190 1.54 -0.24 -24.92
C ASP A 190 2.29 -1.18 -23.97
N GLY A 191 1.64 -1.61 -22.88
CA GLY A 191 2.26 -2.43 -21.83
C GLY A 191 3.38 -1.69 -21.12
N ALA A 192 3.18 -0.38 -20.87
CA ALA A 192 4.13 0.46 -20.17
C ALA A 192 4.04 0.24 -18.67
N TRP A 193 5.12 -0.23 -18.08
CA TRP A 193 5.19 -0.59 -16.69
C TRP A 193 6.19 0.24 -15.91
N TRP A 194 5.83 0.57 -14.67
CA TRP A 194 6.65 1.27 -13.72
C TRP A 194 6.79 0.46 -12.43
N ARG A 195 7.97 0.55 -11.82
CA ARG A 195 8.23 -0.04 -10.51
C ARG A 195 8.80 1.00 -9.56
N PHE A 196 8.21 1.10 -8.36
CA PHE A 196 8.79 1.87 -7.28
C PHE A 196 9.92 1.06 -6.63
N LYS A 197 11.13 1.60 -6.70
CA LYS A 197 12.31 0.96 -6.10
C LYS A 197 13.17 2.00 -5.40
N LYS A 198 13.51 1.73 -4.14
CA LYS A 198 14.22 2.67 -3.26
C LYS A 198 13.37 3.93 -3.07
N HIS A 199 13.67 5.01 -3.74
CA HIS A 199 13.06 6.32 -3.52
C HIS A 199 12.40 6.91 -4.77
N ARG A 200 12.26 6.12 -5.85
CA ARG A 200 11.74 6.61 -7.14
C ARG A 200 11.05 5.53 -7.97
N TRP A 201 10.25 5.99 -8.89
CA TRP A 201 9.68 5.17 -9.93
C TRP A 201 10.66 4.98 -11.09
N ILE A 202 10.75 3.76 -11.60
CA ILE A 202 11.64 3.37 -12.69
C ILE A 202 10.79 2.63 -13.71
N GLU A 203 10.87 3.05 -14.98
CA GLU A 203 10.22 2.35 -16.08
C GLU A 203 10.86 0.97 -16.27
N ILE A 204 10.02 -0.02 -16.55
CA ILE A 204 10.43 -1.41 -16.72
C ILE A 204 9.92 -1.92 -18.05
N ASP A 205 10.84 -2.45 -18.85
CA ASP A 205 10.50 -3.04 -20.14
C ASP A 205 9.53 -4.21 -19.98
N CYS A 206 8.32 -4.05 -20.55
CA CYS A 206 7.24 -5.04 -20.58
C CYS A 206 6.93 -5.70 -19.23
N GLY A 207 7.17 -5.03 -18.09
CA GLY A 207 6.97 -5.59 -16.76
C GLY A 207 7.85 -6.81 -16.45
N SER A 208 9.05 -6.88 -17.01
CA SER A 208 9.94 -8.06 -16.98
C SER A 208 10.22 -8.56 -15.55
N THR A 209 10.37 -7.66 -14.58
CA THR A 209 10.59 -8.03 -13.17
C THR A 209 9.35 -8.60 -12.52
N LEU A 210 8.15 -8.06 -12.81
CA LEU A 210 6.87 -8.62 -12.35
C LEU A 210 6.62 -9.99 -12.97
N ARG A 211 6.89 -10.16 -14.26
CA ARG A 211 6.80 -11.46 -14.94
C ARG A 211 7.74 -12.50 -14.34
N LYS A 212 8.94 -12.09 -13.88
CA LYS A 212 9.85 -12.98 -13.17
C LYS A 212 9.26 -13.41 -11.81
N ALA A 213 8.63 -12.47 -11.09
CA ALA A 213 8.01 -12.74 -9.79
C ALA A 213 6.92 -13.83 -9.87
N ILE A 214 6.24 -13.99 -11.01
CA ILE A 214 5.29 -15.09 -11.22
C ILE A 214 5.97 -16.45 -11.05
N SER A 215 7.18 -16.64 -11.59
CA SER A 215 7.90 -17.93 -11.54
C SER A 215 8.71 -18.13 -10.27
N THR A 216 8.88 -17.12 -9.47
CA THR A 216 9.66 -17.14 -8.22
C THR A 216 8.73 -16.98 -7.02
N GLU A 217 8.41 -15.76 -6.62
CA GLU A 217 7.71 -15.44 -5.38
C GLU A 217 6.27 -15.99 -5.39
N LEU A 218 5.48 -15.73 -6.44
CA LEU A 218 4.11 -16.22 -6.54
C LEU A 218 4.05 -17.74 -6.58
N ARG A 219 4.91 -18.35 -7.38
CA ARG A 219 5.03 -19.82 -7.43
C ARG A 219 5.40 -20.40 -6.07
N GLY A 220 6.35 -19.78 -5.36
CA GLY A 220 6.76 -20.19 -4.01
C GLY A 220 5.61 -20.17 -3.00
N LEU A 221 4.67 -19.23 -3.10
CA LEU A 221 3.49 -19.23 -2.23
C LEU A 221 2.59 -20.45 -2.46
N TYR A 222 2.35 -20.83 -3.73
CA TYR A 222 1.58 -22.03 -4.05
C TYR A 222 2.33 -23.31 -3.63
N GLU A 223 3.65 -23.38 -3.78
CA GLU A 223 4.47 -24.52 -3.30
C GLU A 223 4.41 -24.66 -1.77
N ALA A 224 4.46 -23.54 -1.04
CA ALA A 224 4.28 -23.54 0.41
C ALA A 224 2.88 -24.05 0.80
N LYS A 225 1.83 -23.66 0.03
CA LYS A 225 0.48 -24.13 0.26
C LYS A 225 0.31 -25.63 -0.01
N VAL A 226 1.00 -26.20 -1.00
CA VAL A 226 1.06 -27.65 -1.20
C VAL A 226 1.60 -28.34 0.06
N SER A 227 2.72 -27.85 0.60
CA SER A 227 3.34 -28.43 1.79
C SER A 227 2.42 -28.36 3.02
N GLU A 228 1.73 -27.22 3.21
CA GLU A 228 0.73 -27.05 4.28
C GLU A 228 -0.41 -28.08 4.15
N LEU A 229 -1.00 -28.19 2.96
CA LEU A 229 -2.09 -29.13 2.69
C LEU A 229 -1.66 -30.59 2.81
N GLN A 230 -0.44 -30.95 2.39
CA GLN A 230 0.12 -32.29 2.55
C GLN A 230 0.30 -32.66 4.03
N ASN A 231 0.84 -31.74 4.84
CA ASN A 231 0.98 -31.95 6.27
C ASN A 231 -0.39 -32.15 6.94
N TYR A 232 -1.40 -31.39 6.51
CA TYR A 232 -2.75 -31.55 7.00
C TYR A 232 -3.39 -32.88 6.55
N LEU A 233 -3.17 -33.29 5.30
CA LEU A 233 -3.70 -34.54 4.74
C LEU A 233 -3.26 -35.77 5.55
N VAL A 234 -1.99 -35.78 6.03
CA VAL A 234 -1.44 -36.88 6.85
C VAL A 234 -2.18 -37.05 8.19
N THR A 235 -2.86 -36.00 8.69
CA THR A 235 -3.61 -36.05 9.94
C THR A 235 -5.06 -36.55 9.78
N LEU A 236 -5.53 -36.73 8.54
CA LEU A 236 -6.91 -37.12 8.23
C LEU A 236 -7.02 -38.62 7.95
N ASP A 237 -8.21 -39.18 8.28
CA ASP A 237 -8.55 -40.54 7.91
C ASP A 237 -8.84 -40.63 6.40
N PRO A 238 -8.19 -41.57 5.65
CA PRO A 238 -8.42 -41.72 4.21
C PRO A 238 -9.87 -42.01 3.80
N GLU A 239 -10.67 -42.55 4.69
CA GLU A 239 -12.09 -42.87 4.42
C GLU A 239 -13.00 -41.64 4.54
N GLU A 240 -12.54 -40.55 5.17
CA GLU A 240 -13.32 -39.35 5.34
C GLU A 240 -13.43 -38.52 4.04
N ASP A 241 -14.57 -37.88 3.85
CA ASP A 241 -14.81 -36.97 2.72
C ASP A 241 -13.85 -35.76 2.74
N GLN A 242 -13.39 -35.38 3.94
CA GLN A 242 -12.42 -34.29 4.13
C GLN A 242 -11.07 -34.64 3.52
N TYR A 243 -10.61 -35.90 3.62
CA TYR A 243 -9.41 -36.40 2.97
C TYR A 243 -9.46 -36.22 1.45
N LYS A 244 -10.61 -36.64 0.83
CA LYS A 244 -10.81 -36.49 -0.63
C LYS A 244 -10.80 -35.03 -1.05
N HIS A 245 -11.42 -34.17 -0.23
CA HIS A 245 -11.47 -32.72 -0.49
C HIS A 245 -10.07 -32.07 -0.43
N VAL A 246 -9.28 -32.39 0.60
CA VAL A 246 -7.90 -31.88 0.73
C VAL A 246 -6.99 -32.40 -0.38
N LYS A 247 -7.14 -33.68 -0.74
CA LYS A 247 -6.40 -34.26 -1.88
C LYS A 247 -6.72 -33.55 -3.19
N ALA A 248 -7.99 -33.26 -3.45
CA ALA A 248 -8.40 -32.48 -4.64
C ALA A 248 -7.80 -31.06 -4.64
N LYS A 249 -7.70 -30.40 -3.48
CA LYS A 249 -7.02 -29.11 -3.36
C LYS A 249 -5.54 -29.22 -3.74
N ILE A 250 -4.83 -30.22 -3.23
CA ILE A 250 -3.41 -30.44 -3.55
C ILE A 250 -3.22 -30.60 -5.07
N ASP A 251 -4.04 -31.42 -5.73
CA ASP A 251 -3.96 -31.63 -7.18
C ASP A 251 -4.16 -30.32 -7.97
N ILE A 252 -5.06 -29.47 -7.51
CA ILE A 252 -5.31 -28.14 -8.12
C ILE A 252 -4.11 -27.23 -7.93
N VAL A 253 -3.56 -27.15 -6.72
CA VAL A 253 -2.42 -26.29 -6.43
C VAL A 253 -1.19 -26.73 -7.23
N LEU A 254 -0.95 -28.02 -7.38
CA LEU A 254 0.12 -28.57 -8.22
C LEU A 254 -0.05 -28.16 -9.69
N LYS A 255 -1.28 -28.20 -10.24
CA LYS A 255 -1.57 -27.72 -11.61
C LYS A 255 -1.27 -26.23 -11.74
N ILE A 256 -1.68 -25.41 -10.75
CA ILE A 256 -1.38 -23.96 -10.75
C ILE A 256 0.15 -23.76 -10.73
N THR A 257 0.86 -24.42 -9.84
CA THR A 257 2.33 -24.32 -9.71
C THR A 257 3.04 -24.66 -11.02
N GLN A 258 2.56 -25.69 -11.73
CA GLN A 258 3.10 -26.08 -13.04
C GLN A 258 2.87 -24.97 -14.09
N ARG A 259 1.68 -24.37 -14.16
CA ARG A 259 1.34 -23.28 -15.07
C ARG A 259 2.23 -22.05 -14.85
N LEU A 260 2.53 -21.69 -13.60
CA LEU A 260 3.38 -20.54 -13.25
C LEU A 260 4.83 -20.68 -13.77
N GLY A 261 5.27 -21.89 -14.14
CA GLY A 261 6.52 -22.13 -14.82
C GLY A 261 6.47 -21.93 -16.34
N GLN A 262 5.29 -21.98 -16.97
CA GLN A 262 5.14 -21.98 -18.42
C GLN A 262 5.10 -20.56 -19.00
N THR A 263 5.75 -20.35 -20.14
CA THR A 263 5.88 -19.03 -20.76
C THR A 263 4.54 -18.50 -21.31
N SER A 264 3.69 -19.40 -21.85
CA SER A 264 2.34 -19.05 -22.34
C SER A 264 1.45 -18.52 -21.23
N ASP A 265 1.37 -19.27 -20.11
CA ASP A 265 0.54 -18.91 -18.95
C ASP A 265 1.01 -17.60 -18.33
N LYS A 266 2.32 -17.42 -18.14
CA LYS A 266 2.88 -16.15 -17.67
C LYS A 266 2.55 -14.97 -18.57
N ARG A 267 2.49 -15.16 -19.87
CA ARG A 267 2.07 -14.11 -20.80
C ARG A 267 0.62 -13.72 -20.59
N ASN A 268 -0.26 -14.72 -20.45
CA ASN A 268 -1.68 -14.51 -20.23
C ASN A 268 -1.93 -13.82 -18.88
N ILE A 269 -1.31 -14.30 -17.81
CA ILE A 269 -1.39 -13.68 -16.47
C ILE A 269 -0.92 -12.22 -16.52
N MET A 270 0.18 -11.92 -17.21
CA MET A 270 0.66 -10.54 -17.39
C MET A 270 -0.30 -9.69 -18.21
N GLN A 271 -1.04 -10.28 -19.16
CA GLN A 271 -2.07 -9.57 -19.91
C GLN A 271 -3.23 -9.16 -18.99
N GLU A 272 -3.77 -10.09 -18.22
CA GLU A 272 -4.81 -9.80 -17.20
C GLU A 272 -4.33 -8.81 -16.14
N SER A 273 -3.04 -8.86 -15.79
CA SER A 273 -2.46 -7.96 -14.79
C SER A 273 -2.42 -6.51 -15.24
N ARG A 274 -2.38 -6.22 -16.57
CA ARG A 274 -2.33 -4.83 -17.05
C ARG A 274 -3.53 -4.03 -16.57
N ASP A 275 -4.73 -4.59 -16.69
CA ASP A 275 -5.98 -3.93 -16.31
C ASP A 275 -6.06 -3.73 -14.78
N LEU A 276 -5.55 -4.70 -14.00
CA LEU A 276 -5.56 -4.62 -12.53
C LEU A 276 -4.58 -3.58 -11.98
N PHE A 277 -3.44 -3.38 -12.64
CA PHE A 277 -2.42 -2.41 -12.24
C PHE A 277 -2.58 -1.06 -12.95
N GLU A 278 -3.63 -0.88 -13.78
CA GLU A 278 -3.81 0.34 -14.57
C GLU A 278 -3.98 1.57 -13.67
N ASP A 279 -3.23 2.61 -14.01
CA ASP A 279 -3.40 3.96 -13.49
C ASP A 279 -3.16 4.96 -14.64
N THR A 280 -4.22 5.36 -15.30
CA THR A 280 -4.18 6.23 -16.47
C THR A 280 -3.64 7.63 -16.18
N GLU A 281 -3.77 8.10 -14.93
CA GLU A 281 -3.28 9.40 -14.51
C GLU A 281 -1.84 9.36 -13.98
N PHE A 282 -1.25 8.17 -13.87
CA PHE A 282 0.07 7.97 -13.30
C PHE A 282 1.13 8.83 -14.00
N TYR A 283 1.14 8.82 -15.33
CA TYR A 283 2.12 9.53 -16.13
C TYR A 283 2.05 11.05 -15.92
N ASN A 284 0.86 11.60 -15.76
CA ASN A 284 0.64 13.03 -15.54
C ASN A 284 1.12 13.50 -14.17
N ARG A 285 1.23 12.58 -13.21
CA ARG A 285 1.71 12.88 -11.85
C ARG A 285 3.23 12.77 -11.69
N LEU A 286 3.92 12.11 -12.63
CA LEU A 286 5.37 11.93 -12.55
C LEU A 286 6.10 13.29 -12.55
N ASP A 287 7.01 13.44 -11.60
CA ASP A 287 7.86 14.62 -11.42
C ASP A 287 7.10 15.97 -11.35
N SER A 288 5.81 15.94 -10.96
CA SER A 288 4.96 17.14 -10.93
C SER A 288 5.20 18.02 -9.71
N ASN A 289 5.74 17.47 -8.61
CA ASN A 289 5.97 18.23 -7.38
C ASN A 289 7.37 18.85 -7.39
N GLN A 290 7.43 20.16 -7.67
CA GLN A 290 8.68 20.94 -7.72
C GLN A 290 9.42 21.05 -6.38
N TYR A 291 8.75 20.78 -5.25
CA TYR A 291 9.33 20.89 -3.91
C TYR A 291 10.03 19.60 -3.46
N LEU A 292 10.08 18.57 -4.29
CA LEU A 292 10.74 17.31 -3.98
C LEU A 292 11.99 17.13 -4.84
N LEU A 293 13.14 16.91 -4.20
CA LEU A 293 14.39 16.62 -4.88
C LEU A 293 14.86 15.19 -4.56
N GLY A 294 14.86 14.33 -5.57
CA GLY A 294 15.33 12.95 -5.44
C GLY A 294 16.86 12.86 -5.30
N CYS A 295 17.31 12.31 -4.18
CA CYS A 295 18.70 11.92 -3.93
C CYS A 295 18.86 10.39 -4.01
N LYS A 296 20.12 9.92 -4.09
CA LYS A 296 20.39 8.47 -4.14
C LYS A 296 19.93 7.72 -2.88
N ASN A 297 19.97 8.38 -1.73
CA ASN A 297 19.66 7.83 -0.40
C ASN A 297 18.35 8.33 0.19
N GLY A 298 17.54 9.10 -0.54
CA GLY A 298 16.24 9.61 -0.06
C GLY A 298 15.74 10.78 -0.90
N VAL A 299 14.85 11.55 -0.31
CA VAL A 299 14.21 12.72 -0.92
C VAL A 299 14.32 13.91 0.02
N ILE A 300 14.72 15.06 -0.52
CA ILE A 300 14.62 16.35 0.18
C ILE A 300 13.25 16.93 -0.09
N ASP A 301 12.50 17.17 0.96
CA ASP A 301 11.19 17.82 0.92
C ASP A 301 11.36 19.27 1.39
N PHE A 302 11.36 20.20 0.43
CA PHE A 302 11.57 21.62 0.72
C PHE A 302 10.38 22.28 1.44
N GLN A 303 9.16 21.73 1.30
CA GLN A 303 8.01 22.23 2.02
C GLN A 303 8.05 21.79 3.49
N ALA A 304 8.32 20.51 3.73
CA ALA A 304 8.47 19.98 5.07
C ALA A 304 9.81 20.35 5.72
N LYS A 305 10.78 20.85 4.92
CA LYS A 305 12.16 21.17 5.34
C LYS A 305 12.87 19.97 5.96
N GLU A 306 12.66 18.79 5.39
CA GLU A 306 13.21 17.53 5.89
C GLU A 306 13.83 16.68 4.79
N PHE A 307 14.78 15.85 5.18
CA PHE A 307 15.27 14.75 4.36
C PHE A 307 14.63 13.45 4.85
N ARG A 308 14.03 12.70 3.95
CA ARG A 308 13.27 11.49 4.26
C ARG A 308 13.41 10.40 3.20
N ASN A 309 12.93 9.21 3.51
CA ASN A 309 12.75 8.18 2.50
C ASN A 309 11.73 8.62 1.44
N GLY A 310 12.00 8.27 0.19
CA GLY A 310 11.03 8.46 -0.90
C GLY A 310 9.82 7.55 -0.71
N ARG A 311 8.68 8.00 -1.20
CA ARG A 311 7.37 7.33 -1.11
C ARG A 311 6.82 7.10 -2.51
N PRO A 312 5.99 6.07 -2.75
CA PRO A 312 5.31 5.90 -4.02
C PRO A 312 4.52 7.15 -4.46
N GLU A 313 3.89 7.83 -3.50
CA GLU A 313 3.08 9.04 -3.71
C GLU A 313 3.89 10.30 -4.05
N ASP A 314 5.20 10.25 -3.95
CA ASP A 314 6.08 11.35 -4.39
C ASP A 314 6.15 11.44 -5.93
N TYR A 315 5.82 10.37 -6.63
CA TYR A 315 5.86 10.24 -8.09
C TYR A 315 7.18 10.69 -8.74
N ILE A 316 8.29 10.57 -8.02
CA ILE A 316 9.62 10.96 -8.49
C ILE A 316 10.19 9.89 -9.41
N THR A 317 10.66 10.28 -10.58
CA THR A 317 11.46 9.42 -11.47
C THR A 317 12.92 9.85 -11.52
N LYS A 318 13.19 11.14 -11.34
CA LYS A 318 14.51 11.74 -11.45
C LYS A 318 15.30 11.67 -10.14
N CYS A 319 16.61 11.58 -10.27
CA CYS A 319 17.49 11.50 -9.12
C CYS A 319 18.81 12.21 -9.44
N THR A 320 19.32 12.99 -8.51
CA THR A 320 20.65 13.63 -8.61
C THR A 320 21.79 12.62 -8.71
N ASN A 321 21.53 11.33 -8.37
CA ASN A 321 22.54 10.28 -8.21
C ASN A 321 23.62 10.57 -7.15
N ILE A 322 23.41 11.59 -6.32
CA ILE A 322 24.26 11.99 -5.22
C ILE A 322 23.54 11.69 -3.90
N ASN A 323 24.29 11.26 -2.89
CA ASN A 323 23.75 11.13 -1.54
C ASN A 323 23.63 12.51 -0.89
N TYR A 324 22.52 12.74 -0.22
CA TYR A 324 22.40 13.86 0.71
C TYR A 324 23.12 13.52 2.02
N TYR A 325 23.79 14.50 2.58
CA TYR A 325 24.43 14.46 3.90
C TYR A 325 24.00 15.69 4.70
N PRO A 326 23.60 15.53 5.97
CA PRO A 326 23.32 16.69 6.83
C PRO A 326 24.55 17.59 6.98
N LEU A 327 24.32 18.89 7.09
CA LEU A 327 25.38 19.90 7.22
C LEU A 327 26.24 19.66 8.47
N GLU A 328 25.66 19.12 9.54
CA GLU A 328 26.31 18.80 10.80
C GLU A 328 27.19 17.54 10.74
N SER A 329 27.15 16.83 9.63
CA SER A 329 27.94 15.61 9.46
C SER A 329 29.42 15.90 9.48
N SER A 330 30.14 15.36 10.46
CA SER A 330 31.60 15.52 10.60
C SER A 330 32.39 15.04 9.38
N LYS A 331 31.82 14.12 8.60
CA LYS A 331 32.41 13.48 7.44
C LYS A 331 32.76 14.46 6.30
N HIS A 332 32.06 15.58 6.20
CA HIS A 332 32.15 16.51 5.08
C HIS A 332 32.51 17.95 5.49
N LYS A 333 32.98 18.16 6.74
CA LYS A 333 33.35 19.50 7.24
C LYS A 333 34.38 20.19 6.37
N ASP A 334 35.41 19.45 5.93
CA ASP A 334 36.48 20.01 5.10
C ASP A 334 35.94 20.47 3.73
N ASN A 335 35.07 19.67 3.10
CA ASN A 335 34.44 20.02 1.83
C ASN A 335 33.52 21.24 1.96
N ILE A 336 32.76 21.33 3.08
CA ILE A 336 31.91 22.50 3.36
C ILE A 336 32.74 23.74 3.50
N SER A 337 33.85 23.70 4.29
CA SER A 337 34.78 24.80 4.48
C SER A 337 35.41 25.23 3.15
N GLU A 338 35.77 24.29 2.27
CA GLU A 338 36.31 24.57 0.96
C GLU A 338 35.30 25.29 0.05
N ILE A 339 34.02 24.86 0.08
CA ILE A 339 32.95 25.52 -0.68
C ILE A 339 32.67 26.93 -0.15
N GLU A 340 32.63 27.11 1.17
CA GLU A 340 32.48 28.45 1.79
C GLU A 340 33.63 29.40 1.45
N ASP A 341 34.87 28.93 1.50
CA ASP A 341 36.05 29.67 1.11
C ASP A 341 36.02 30.04 -0.40
N PHE A 342 35.64 29.08 -1.26
CA PHE A 342 35.45 29.33 -2.68
C PHE A 342 34.41 30.43 -2.94
N MET A 343 33.25 30.35 -2.29
CA MET A 343 32.20 31.37 -2.42
C MET A 343 32.64 32.73 -1.87
N ALA A 344 33.43 32.75 -0.81
CA ALA A 344 33.97 33.99 -0.24
C ALA A 344 35.00 34.65 -1.18
N LYS A 345 35.82 33.87 -1.87
CA LYS A 345 36.78 34.35 -2.87
C LYS A 345 36.10 34.83 -4.15
N LEU A 346 35.05 34.14 -4.59
CA LEU A 346 34.30 34.50 -5.81
C LEU A 346 33.43 35.73 -5.62
N PHE A 347 32.75 35.82 -4.47
CA PHE A 347 31.85 36.91 -4.11
C PHE A 347 32.36 37.62 -2.83
N VAL A 348 33.30 38.54 -3.00
CA VAL A 348 33.96 39.25 -1.89
C VAL A 348 32.96 40.07 -1.09
N ASN A 349 31.99 40.72 -1.78
CA ASN A 349 30.92 41.45 -1.10
C ASN A 349 29.97 40.47 -0.39
N HIS A 350 29.75 40.65 0.91
CA HIS A 350 28.92 39.76 1.74
C HIS A 350 27.46 39.76 1.30
N GLU A 351 26.88 40.90 0.96
CA GLU A 351 25.48 40.98 0.53
C GLU A 351 25.27 40.24 -0.80
N LEU A 352 26.19 40.43 -1.76
CA LEU A 352 26.16 39.71 -3.03
C LEU A 352 26.33 38.20 -2.81
N ARG A 353 27.22 37.78 -1.92
CA ARG A 353 27.40 36.37 -1.59
C ARG A 353 26.17 35.77 -0.98
N THR A 354 25.48 36.47 -0.07
CA THR A 354 24.21 36.03 0.52
C THR A 354 23.13 35.93 -0.56
N TYR A 355 23.02 36.91 -1.44
CA TYR A 355 22.12 36.87 -2.58
C TYR A 355 22.40 35.65 -3.48
N MET A 356 23.64 35.37 -3.79
CA MET A 356 24.03 34.20 -4.61
C MET A 356 23.66 32.87 -3.94
N TRP A 357 23.87 32.73 -2.64
CA TRP A 357 23.41 31.53 -1.90
C TRP A 357 21.90 31.35 -1.97
N ASN A 358 21.14 32.42 -1.79
CA ASN A 358 19.67 32.36 -1.90
C ASN A 358 19.22 32.02 -3.33
N HIS A 359 19.90 32.56 -4.34
CA HIS A 359 19.62 32.26 -5.74
C HIS A 359 19.91 30.78 -6.08
N LEU A 360 21.07 30.27 -5.67
CA LEU A 360 21.45 28.89 -5.89
C LEU A 360 20.50 27.92 -5.17
N SER A 361 20.03 28.25 -3.96
CA SER A 361 19.05 27.42 -3.25
C SER A 361 17.67 27.45 -3.92
N ALA A 362 17.26 28.59 -4.49
CA ALA A 362 16.01 28.68 -5.25
C ALA A 362 16.01 27.83 -6.53
N VAL A 363 17.17 27.69 -7.19
CA VAL A 363 17.31 26.82 -8.37
C VAL A 363 17.02 25.34 -8.04
N LEU A 364 17.34 24.89 -6.82
CA LEU A 364 17.05 23.52 -6.39
C LEU A 364 15.55 23.23 -6.27
N ILE A 365 14.73 24.26 -6.05
CA ILE A 365 13.26 24.15 -5.95
C ILE A 365 12.61 24.20 -7.35
N GLY A 366 13.37 24.44 -8.41
CA GLY A 366 12.83 24.51 -9.78
C GLY A 366 11.93 25.73 -10.03
N MET A 367 11.98 26.74 -9.17
CA MET A 367 11.25 27.99 -9.42
C MET A 367 11.91 28.75 -10.55
N PRO A 368 11.15 29.23 -11.55
CA PRO A 368 11.70 30.20 -12.49
C PRO A 368 12.16 31.41 -11.70
N SER A 369 13.40 31.86 -11.96
CA SER A 369 13.90 33.11 -11.39
C SER A 369 12.96 34.25 -11.74
N LEU A 370 12.43 34.93 -10.73
CA LEU A 370 11.72 36.18 -10.89
C LEU A 370 12.66 37.26 -11.43
#